data_f8c37aa2f8ff85b3c578466fd47b5902
#
_entry.id   f8c37aa2f8ff85b3c578466fd47b5902
#
_cell.length_a   1.000
_cell.length_b   1.000
_cell.length_c   1.000
_cell.angle_alpha   90.00
_cell.angle_beta   90.00
_cell.angle_gamma   90.00
#
_symmetry.space_group_name_H-M   'P 1'
#
loop_
_entity.id
_entity.type
_entity.pdbx_description
1 polymer ?
#
loop_
_entity_poly.entity_id
_entity_poly.type
_entity_poly.pdbx_seq_one_letter_code
_entity_poly.pdbx_strand_id
1 'polypeptide(L)'
;MKPYAKIGLTVILALAFTLLTGFRAQTIIHDDGSETQDVLKVIDSGEDKKSLDTDIDEFQKRNYTVMDYDNGNGKGFRAMKTLTSEGANRSSVDRIVHKTFDGIICTMYYIDYTYTNGSIEYLRLGKAVPEDGVDLEYIVSFPSGTDVKSNSPHADVPSQTYMWRLSGDKSEPVRLQATVWHKLTIYTFLFFIGLILFAVIVMEHRRKRARNWDEATRLRRYEVAFLFVPLFMLGYMAYEYYEGTHITSGTLAKIAEQQQEEQRERDEEDRKAKEAAAKKQKDSDAAVSRIRSKATDITDTLRVLTTN
;
A
#
# COMPACT_ATOMS: atom_id res chain seq x y z
N MET A 1 -16.74 -21.20 17.02
CA MET A 1 -15.41 -20.58 17.21
C MET A 1 -15.53 -19.12 16.76
N LYS A 2 -15.13 -18.17 17.62
CA LYS A 2 -15.27 -16.73 17.35
C LYS A 2 -14.39 -16.34 16.15
N PRO A 3 -14.83 -15.42 15.28
CA PRO A 3 -14.11 -15.04 14.05
C PRO A 3 -12.68 -14.55 14.32
N TYR A 4 -12.42 -13.96 15.48
CA TYR A 4 -11.09 -13.48 15.90
C TYR A 4 -10.03 -14.59 16.06
N ALA A 5 -10.46 -15.84 16.35
CA ALA A 5 -9.52 -16.96 16.46
C ALA A 5 -9.01 -17.44 15.09
N LYS A 6 -9.77 -17.22 14.02
CA LYS A 6 -9.33 -17.55 12.65
C LYS A 6 -8.31 -16.54 12.13
N ILE A 7 -8.50 -15.26 12.42
CA ILE A 7 -7.56 -14.19 12.03
C ILE A 7 -6.20 -14.40 12.73
N GLY A 8 -6.23 -14.72 14.04
CA GLY A 8 -5.00 -15.03 14.79
C GLY A 8 -4.26 -16.26 14.25
N LEU A 9 -4.99 -17.29 13.82
CA LEU A 9 -4.37 -18.53 13.31
C LEU A 9 -3.76 -18.31 11.91
N THR A 10 -4.38 -17.48 11.05
CA THR A 10 -3.86 -17.18 9.71
C THR A 10 -2.58 -16.33 9.79
N VAL A 11 -2.54 -15.37 10.70
CA VAL A 11 -1.33 -14.56 10.97
C VAL A 11 -0.21 -15.43 11.56
N ILE A 12 -0.53 -16.40 12.40
CA ILE A 12 0.45 -17.33 12.99
C ILE A 12 0.96 -18.32 11.94
N LEU A 13 0.12 -18.79 11.03
CA LEU A 13 0.54 -19.70 9.96
C LEU A 13 1.43 -19.02 8.92
N ALA A 14 1.17 -17.73 8.60
CA ALA A 14 2.06 -16.93 7.75
C ALA A 14 3.44 -16.68 8.41
N LEU A 15 3.50 -16.67 9.73
CA LEU A 15 4.74 -16.56 10.50
C LEU A 15 5.56 -17.85 10.57
N ALA A 16 4.99 -19.02 10.24
CA ALA A 16 5.66 -20.32 10.35
C ALA A 16 6.63 -20.63 9.20
N PHE A 17 6.65 -19.85 8.12
CA PHE A 17 7.72 -19.90 7.13
C PHE A 17 8.91 -19.10 7.64
N THR A 18 9.69 -19.70 8.51
CA THR A 18 10.95 -19.14 8.99
C THR A 18 11.95 -19.08 7.85
N LEU A 19 12.14 -17.89 7.30
CA LEU A 19 13.36 -17.55 6.58
C LEU A 19 14.51 -17.67 7.57
N LEU A 20 15.50 -18.51 7.26
CA LEU A 20 16.72 -18.61 8.06
C LEU A 20 17.51 -17.28 7.96
N THR A 21 17.53 -16.67 6.79
CA THR A 21 18.06 -15.33 6.50
C THR A 21 17.29 -14.78 5.29
N GLY A 22 17.06 -13.47 5.24
CA GLY A 22 16.43 -12.86 4.08
C GLY A 22 15.57 -11.63 4.41
N PHE A 23 14.90 -11.17 3.37
CA PHE A 23 14.04 -10.00 3.43
C PHE A 23 12.62 -10.38 3.00
N ARG A 24 11.63 -10.04 3.81
CA ARG A 24 10.21 -10.24 3.51
C ARG A 24 9.47 -8.92 3.59
N ALA A 25 8.72 -8.59 2.57
CA ALA A 25 7.79 -7.47 2.57
C ALA A 25 6.38 -7.98 2.34
N GLN A 26 5.47 -7.65 3.22
CA GLN A 26 4.07 -8.03 3.15
C GLN A 26 3.17 -6.80 3.15
N THR A 27 2.26 -6.73 2.19
CA THR A 27 1.17 -5.76 2.14
C THR A 27 -0.14 -6.48 2.42
N ILE A 28 -0.86 -6.06 3.44
CA ILE A 28 -2.16 -6.62 3.84
C ILE A 28 -3.22 -5.56 3.60
N ILE A 29 -4.14 -5.83 2.69
CA ILE A 29 -5.32 -4.99 2.45
C ILE A 29 -6.46 -5.48 3.34
N HIS A 30 -7.09 -4.58 4.07
CA HIS A 30 -8.21 -4.90 4.97
C HIS A 30 -9.57 -4.61 4.34
N ASP A 31 -10.64 -5.18 4.91
CA ASP A 31 -12.03 -4.99 4.46
C ASP A 31 -12.49 -3.52 4.49
N ASP A 32 -11.91 -2.71 5.37
CA ASP A 32 -12.21 -1.28 5.53
C ASP A 32 -11.38 -0.38 4.59
N GLY A 33 -10.59 -0.99 3.70
CA GLY A 33 -9.70 -0.29 2.78
C GLY A 33 -8.43 0.26 3.43
N SER A 34 -8.17 -0.03 4.69
CA SER A 34 -6.88 0.24 5.32
C SER A 34 -5.83 -0.76 4.83
N GLU A 35 -4.56 -0.38 4.93
CA GLU A 35 -3.42 -1.16 4.46
C GLU A 35 -2.40 -1.30 5.58
N THR A 36 -1.94 -2.52 5.82
CA THR A 36 -0.82 -2.77 6.73
C THR A 36 0.39 -3.24 5.92
N GLN A 37 1.48 -2.51 6.07
CA GLN A 37 2.78 -2.88 5.53
C GLN A 37 3.60 -3.50 6.66
N ASP A 38 4.13 -4.69 6.42
CA ASP A 38 4.92 -5.48 7.37
C ASP A 38 6.21 -5.93 6.69
N VAL A 39 7.31 -5.46 7.21
CA VAL A 39 8.64 -5.73 6.68
C VAL A 39 9.45 -6.47 7.72
N LEU A 40 10.00 -7.61 7.35
CA LEU A 40 10.87 -8.41 8.19
C LEU A 40 12.23 -8.58 7.51
N LYS A 41 13.28 -8.11 8.15
CA LYS A 41 14.67 -8.35 7.75
C LYS A 41 15.36 -9.22 8.79
N VAL A 42 15.93 -10.33 8.34
CA VAL A 42 16.72 -11.25 9.19
C VAL A 42 18.10 -11.38 8.56
N ILE A 43 19.13 -11.07 9.34
CA ILE A 43 20.53 -11.21 8.95
C ILE A 43 21.15 -12.40 9.68
N ASP A 44 22.15 -13.02 9.05
CA ASP A 44 22.92 -14.07 9.70
C ASP A 44 23.81 -13.47 10.81
N SER A 45 24.12 -14.26 11.83
CA SER A 45 24.87 -13.82 13.01
C SER A 45 26.28 -13.27 12.73
N GLY A 46 26.76 -13.41 11.48
CA GLY A 46 28.05 -12.88 11.02
C GLY A 46 28.00 -11.56 10.27
N GLU A 47 26.81 -11.04 9.92
CA GLU A 47 26.67 -9.78 9.20
C GLU A 47 26.72 -8.55 10.10
N ASP A 48 27.08 -7.41 9.50
CA ASP A 48 27.46 -6.20 10.21
C ASP A 48 26.26 -5.52 10.91
N LYS A 49 26.27 -5.53 12.25
CA LYS A 49 25.25 -4.91 13.09
C LYS A 49 25.03 -3.42 12.77
N LYS A 50 26.05 -2.74 12.23
CA LYS A 50 25.97 -1.32 11.87
C LYS A 50 25.05 -1.06 10.66
N SER A 51 24.97 -2.00 9.72
CA SER A 51 24.03 -1.96 8.59
C SER A 51 22.59 -2.02 9.09
N LEU A 52 22.31 -2.91 10.06
CA LEU A 52 20.99 -3.10 10.64
C LEU A 52 20.49 -1.83 11.37
N ASP A 53 21.37 -1.17 12.15
CA ASP A 53 21.01 0.07 12.87
C ASP A 53 20.64 1.19 11.90
N THR A 54 21.33 1.27 10.75
CA THR A 54 21.03 2.27 9.71
C THR A 54 19.65 2.03 9.09
N ASP A 55 19.30 0.78 8.87
CA ASP A 55 18.00 0.40 8.31
C ASP A 55 16.86 0.68 9.29
N ILE A 56 17.05 0.35 10.56
CA ILE A 56 16.10 0.65 11.63
C ILE A 56 15.81 2.16 11.67
N ASP A 57 16.85 2.99 11.65
CA ASP A 57 16.71 4.45 11.64
C ASP A 57 15.93 4.94 10.42
N GLU A 58 16.13 4.34 9.26
CA GLU A 58 15.45 4.73 8.03
C GLU A 58 13.95 4.37 8.08
N PHE A 59 13.59 3.18 8.55
CA PHE A 59 12.19 2.79 8.74
C PHE A 59 11.49 3.64 9.79
N GLN A 60 12.17 4.00 10.89
CA GLN A 60 11.63 4.89 11.91
C GLN A 60 11.36 6.30 11.35
N LYS A 61 12.26 6.85 10.52
CA LYS A 61 12.06 8.14 9.83
C LYS A 61 10.83 8.14 8.91
N ARG A 62 10.47 6.98 8.37
CA ARG A 62 9.27 6.78 7.53
C ARG A 62 8.00 6.47 8.33
N ASN A 63 8.04 6.64 9.65
CA ASN A 63 6.92 6.36 10.56
C ASN A 63 6.50 4.88 10.61
N TYR A 64 7.45 3.96 10.46
CA TYR A 64 7.23 2.56 10.81
C TYR A 64 7.48 2.35 12.30
N THR A 65 6.68 1.49 12.92
CA THR A 65 6.96 0.96 14.25
C THR A 65 7.94 -0.20 14.09
N VAL A 66 9.16 -0.02 14.59
CA VAL A 66 10.22 -1.02 14.46
C VAL A 66 10.38 -1.77 15.76
N MET A 67 10.47 -3.10 15.67
CA MET A 67 10.68 -4.03 16.78
C MET A 67 11.86 -4.93 16.46
N ASP A 68 12.68 -5.21 17.47
CA ASP A 68 13.76 -6.18 17.34
C ASP A 68 13.21 -7.58 17.10
N TYR A 69 13.87 -8.32 16.24
CA TYR A 69 13.54 -9.70 15.92
C TYR A 69 14.73 -10.60 16.19
N ASP A 70 14.53 -11.62 17.03
CA ASP A 70 15.52 -12.66 17.34
C ASP A 70 14.79 -14.00 17.41
N ASN A 71 15.12 -14.92 16.51
CA ASN A 71 14.55 -16.28 16.49
C ASN A 71 15.54 -17.35 16.94
N GLY A 72 16.69 -16.96 17.49
CA GLY A 72 17.77 -17.84 17.91
C GLY A 72 18.70 -18.31 16.78
N ASN A 73 18.26 -18.28 15.53
CA ASN A 73 19.07 -18.62 14.36
C ASN A 73 19.54 -17.40 13.57
N GLY A 74 18.85 -16.26 13.71
CA GLY A 74 19.17 -14.99 13.07
C GLY A 74 18.63 -13.82 13.87
N LYS A 75 19.25 -12.66 13.72
CA LYS A 75 18.85 -11.40 14.33
C LYS A 75 18.40 -10.44 13.25
N GLY A 76 17.47 -9.56 13.60
CA GLY A 76 16.94 -8.64 12.63
C GLY A 76 15.96 -7.67 13.25
N PHE A 77 15.11 -7.11 12.41
CA PHE A 77 14.00 -6.25 12.84
C PHE A 77 12.72 -6.56 12.07
N ARG A 78 11.60 -6.21 12.68
CA ARG A 78 10.30 -6.15 12.04
C ARG A 78 9.79 -4.72 12.08
N ALA A 79 9.46 -4.17 10.93
CA ALA A 79 8.94 -2.82 10.78
C ALA A 79 7.49 -2.89 10.28
N MET A 80 6.56 -2.25 11.00
CA MET A 80 5.13 -2.27 10.66
C MET A 80 4.61 -0.85 10.54
N LYS A 81 3.74 -0.63 9.53
CA LYS A 81 3.04 0.63 9.31
C LYS A 81 1.62 0.35 8.86
N THR A 82 0.64 1.00 9.48
CA THR A 82 -0.75 0.93 9.04
C THR A 82 -1.17 2.25 8.44
N LEU A 83 -1.66 2.20 7.21
CA LEU A 83 -2.23 3.32 6.49
C LEU A 83 -3.74 3.24 6.60
N THR A 84 -4.40 4.34 7.00
CA THR A 84 -5.85 4.43 6.94
C THR A 84 -6.33 4.41 5.49
N SER A 85 -7.62 4.12 5.26
CA SER A 85 -8.22 4.13 3.91
C SER A 85 -7.96 5.45 3.17
N GLU A 86 -8.04 6.60 3.86
CA GLU A 86 -7.72 7.91 3.27
C GLU A 86 -6.21 8.06 2.97
N GLY A 87 -5.35 7.61 3.89
CA GLY A 87 -3.90 7.58 3.68
C GLY A 87 -3.48 6.64 2.56
N ALA A 88 -4.23 5.56 2.39
CA ALA A 88 -4.05 4.60 1.31
C ALA A 88 -4.48 5.15 -0.07
N ASN A 89 -5.27 6.21 -0.13
CA ASN A 89 -5.67 6.88 -1.38
C ASN A 89 -4.64 7.88 -1.89
N ARG A 90 -3.72 8.32 -1.04
CA ARG A 90 -2.64 9.23 -1.46
C ARG A 90 -1.51 8.40 -2.05
N SER A 91 -0.91 8.92 -3.12
CA SER A 91 0.36 8.40 -3.62
C SER A 91 1.35 8.36 -2.46
N SER A 92 1.88 7.20 -2.19
CA SER A 92 2.88 6.98 -1.15
C SER A 92 4.08 6.31 -1.80
N VAL A 93 5.21 6.91 -1.59
CA VAL A 93 6.50 6.42 -2.05
C VAL A 93 6.79 4.97 -1.61
N ASP A 94 6.14 4.55 -0.52
CA ASP A 94 6.29 3.21 0.06
C ASP A 94 5.25 2.20 -0.47
N ARG A 95 4.40 2.58 -1.45
CA ARG A 95 3.34 1.70 -1.98
C ARG A 95 3.74 1.04 -3.28
N ILE A 96 3.49 -0.26 -3.33
CA ILE A 96 3.62 -1.08 -4.54
C ILE A 96 2.25 -1.40 -5.11
N VAL A 97 1.26 -1.51 -4.23
CA VAL A 97 -0.13 -1.81 -4.59
C VAL A 97 -0.86 -0.50 -4.85
N HIS A 98 -1.24 -0.26 -6.09
CA HIS A 98 -1.96 0.96 -6.48
C HIS A 98 -3.46 0.74 -6.44
N LYS A 99 -4.18 1.63 -5.76
CA LYS A 99 -5.64 1.69 -5.80
C LYS A 99 -6.05 2.45 -7.06
N THR A 100 -6.54 1.74 -8.08
CA THR A 100 -6.85 2.31 -9.38
C THR A 100 -8.30 2.73 -9.53
N PHE A 101 -9.20 2.08 -8.79
CA PHE A 101 -10.61 2.43 -8.73
C PHE A 101 -11.11 2.30 -7.29
N ASP A 102 -11.84 3.30 -6.82
CA ASP A 102 -12.44 3.33 -5.48
C ASP A 102 -13.91 3.70 -5.62
N GLY A 103 -14.76 2.69 -5.71
CA GLY A 103 -16.20 2.81 -5.88
C GLY A 103 -16.96 2.51 -4.59
N ILE A 104 -18.28 2.67 -4.64
CA ILE A 104 -19.16 2.39 -3.50
C ILE A 104 -19.32 0.88 -3.28
N ILE A 105 -19.37 0.09 -4.37
CA ILE A 105 -19.58 -1.36 -4.30
C ILE A 105 -18.30 -2.18 -4.41
N CYS A 106 -17.23 -1.62 -4.97
CA CYS A 106 -15.96 -2.31 -5.09
C CYS A 106 -14.79 -1.35 -5.17
N THR A 107 -13.62 -1.86 -4.78
CA THR A 107 -12.32 -1.20 -4.94
C THR A 107 -11.40 -2.08 -5.75
N MET A 108 -10.72 -1.54 -6.78
CA MET A 108 -9.74 -2.26 -7.57
C MET A 108 -8.32 -1.86 -7.18
N TYR A 109 -7.51 -2.88 -6.96
CA TYR A 109 -6.07 -2.76 -6.74
C TYR A 109 -5.31 -3.35 -7.92
N TYR A 110 -4.19 -2.74 -8.25
CA TYR A 110 -3.37 -3.15 -9.38
C TYR A 110 -1.88 -3.07 -9.05
N ILE A 111 -1.16 -4.09 -9.51
CA ILE A 111 0.29 -4.12 -9.49
C ILE A 111 0.72 -4.55 -10.90
N ASP A 112 1.58 -3.76 -11.54
CA ASP A 112 2.26 -4.16 -12.76
C ASP A 112 3.65 -3.55 -12.75
N TYR A 113 4.60 -4.34 -12.29
CA TYR A 113 5.96 -3.89 -12.39
C TYR A 113 6.92 -5.07 -12.63
N THR A 114 8.01 -4.79 -13.28
CA THR A 114 9.03 -5.77 -13.56
C THR A 114 10.21 -5.51 -12.65
N TYR A 115 10.50 -6.47 -11.80
CA TYR A 115 11.68 -6.47 -10.98
C TYR A 115 12.91 -6.63 -11.90
N THR A 116 13.81 -5.65 -11.88
CA THR A 116 15.07 -5.69 -12.62
C THR A 116 16.23 -5.66 -11.65
N ASN A 117 17.34 -6.27 -12.03
CA ASN A 117 18.56 -6.33 -11.22
C ASN A 117 18.94 -4.95 -10.69
N GLY A 118 19.12 -4.82 -9.39
CA GLY A 118 19.40 -3.55 -8.70
C GLY A 118 18.20 -2.66 -8.40
N SER A 119 16.98 -3.03 -8.83
CA SER A 119 15.78 -2.21 -8.64
C SER A 119 14.97 -2.50 -7.37
N ILE A 120 15.59 -3.05 -6.35
CA ILE A 120 15.01 -3.11 -5.00
C ILE A 120 14.68 -1.70 -4.48
N GLU A 121 15.30 -0.67 -5.02
CA GLU A 121 14.89 0.72 -4.84
C GLU A 121 13.41 0.97 -5.18
N TYR A 122 12.83 0.21 -6.10
CA TYR A 122 11.41 0.33 -6.45
C TYR A 122 10.46 -0.08 -5.32
N LEU A 123 10.85 -1.06 -4.53
CA LEU A 123 10.06 -1.44 -3.34
C LEU A 123 10.24 -0.43 -2.21
N ARG A 124 11.17 0.53 -2.39
CA ARG A 124 11.59 1.53 -1.41
C ARG A 124 11.61 1.01 0.04
N LEU A 125 11.93 -0.24 0.15
CA LEU A 125 12.20 -0.85 1.44
C LEU A 125 13.53 -0.31 2.02
N GLY A 126 13.98 0.82 1.44
CA GLY A 126 15.17 1.55 1.82
C GLY A 126 16.44 1.01 1.18
N LYS A 127 17.55 1.68 1.45
CA LYS A 127 18.91 1.19 1.15
C LYS A 127 19.26 -0.08 1.95
N ALA A 128 18.30 -0.62 2.65
CA ALA A 128 18.37 -1.73 3.57
C ALA A 128 18.48 -3.08 2.89
N VAL A 129 18.29 -3.15 1.57
CA VAL A 129 18.40 -4.39 0.83
C VAL A 129 19.76 -4.42 0.16
N PRO A 130 20.61 -5.42 0.45
CA PRO A 130 21.91 -5.57 -0.18
C PRO A 130 21.76 -5.63 -1.70
N GLU A 131 22.66 -4.96 -2.41
CA GLU A 131 22.69 -4.94 -3.88
C GLU A 131 22.96 -6.32 -4.49
N ASP A 132 23.51 -7.25 -3.72
CA ASP A 132 23.96 -8.56 -4.18
C ASP A 132 23.14 -9.71 -3.54
N GLY A 133 22.31 -10.35 -4.37
CA GLY A 133 21.91 -11.75 -4.18
C GLY A 133 20.95 -12.10 -3.06
N VAL A 134 20.29 -11.15 -2.42
CA VAL A 134 19.29 -11.44 -1.39
C VAL A 134 17.95 -11.72 -2.01
N ASP A 135 17.40 -12.89 -1.70
CA ASP A 135 16.02 -13.23 -2.07
C ASP A 135 15.04 -12.38 -1.25
N LEU A 136 14.20 -11.64 -1.96
CA LEU A 136 13.10 -10.91 -1.39
C LEU A 136 11.81 -11.72 -1.55
N GLU A 137 11.15 -12.04 -0.44
CA GLU A 137 9.78 -12.54 -0.47
C GLU A 137 8.80 -11.36 -0.42
N TYR A 138 8.12 -11.12 -1.54
CA TYR A 138 7.06 -10.13 -1.61
C TYR A 138 5.69 -10.81 -1.50
N ILE A 139 4.90 -10.41 -0.52
CA ILE A 139 3.61 -11.01 -0.19
C ILE A 139 2.52 -9.96 -0.21
N VAL A 140 1.40 -10.28 -0.88
CA VAL A 140 0.20 -9.45 -0.84
C VAL A 140 -0.97 -10.31 -0.36
N SER A 141 -1.70 -9.80 0.62
CA SER A 141 -2.88 -10.47 1.18
C SER A 141 -4.11 -9.58 1.07
N PHE A 142 -5.23 -10.18 0.67
CA PHE A 142 -6.51 -9.51 0.51
C PHE A 142 -7.57 -10.08 1.45
N PRO A 143 -8.67 -9.34 1.68
CA PRO A 143 -9.82 -9.85 2.42
C PRO A 143 -10.45 -11.06 1.73
N SER A 144 -11.12 -11.89 2.51
CA SER A 144 -11.80 -13.09 1.98
C SER A 144 -12.90 -12.75 0.97
N GLY A 145 -12.85 -13.41 -0.19
CA GLY A 145 -13.81 -13.23 -1.29
C GLY A 145 -13.47 -12.06 -2.22
N THR A 146 -12.22 -11.63 -2.21
CA THR A 146 -11.65 -10.78 -3.25
C THR A 146 -11.48 -11.59 -4.54
N ASP A 147 -11.80 -11.00 -5.68
CA ASP A 147 -11.49 -11.59 -6.99
C ASP A 147 -10.10 -11.16 -7.40
N VAL A 148 -9.18 -12.13 -7.51
CA VAL A 148 -7.76 -11.84 -7.78
C VAL A 148 -7.29 -12.58 -9.02
N LYS A 149 -6.70 -11.83 -9.94
CA LYS A 149 -5.96 -12.32 -11.10
C LYS A 149 -4.48 -11.99 -10.87
N SER A 150 -3.63 -13.00 -10.81
CA SER A 150 -2.21 -12.84 -10.47
C SER A 150 -1.34 -13.79 -11.26
N ASN A 151 -0.10 -13.41 -11.51
CA ASN A 151 0.96 -14.28 -12.02
C ASN A 151 1.82 -14.88 -10.89
N SER A 152 1.38 -14.78 -9.64
CA SER A 152 2.11 -15.33 -8.50
C SER A 152 2.33 -16.84 -8.66
N PRO A 153 3.58 -17.33 -8.54
CA PRO A 153 3.87 -18.76 -8.57
C PRO A 153 3.39 -19.49 -7.31
N HIS A 154 3.16 -18.73 -6.22
CA HIS A 154 2.70 -19.26 -4.94
C HIS A 154 1.45 -18.50 -4.49
N ALA A 155 0.29 -19.00 -4.90
CA ALA A 155 -1.01 -18.45 -4.53
C ALA A 155 -1.72 -19.36 -3.53
N ASP A 156 -2.03 -18.84 -2.36
CA ASP A 156 -2.95 -19.48 -1.41
C ASP A 156 -4.34 -18.84 -1.52
N VAL A 157 -5.15 -19.40 -2.40
CA VAL A 157 -6.49 -18.88 -2.69
C VAL A 157 -7.41 -18.86 -1.46
N PRO A 158 -7.42 -19.88 -0.57
CA PRO A 158 -8.22 -19.84 0.65
C PRO A 158 -7.90 -18.66 1.57
N SER A 159 -6.63 -18.30 1.72
CA SER A 159 -6.19 -17.15 2.53
C SER A 159 -6.09 -15.86 1.75
N GLN A 160 -6.35 -15.88 0.44
CA GLN A 160 -6.19 -14.73 -0.48
C GLN A 160 -4.79 -14.11 -0.38
N THR A 161 -3.75 -14.96 -0.29
CA THR A 161 -2.36 -14.55 -0.14
C THR A 161 -1.56 -14.97 -1.36
N TYR A 162 -0.81 -14.03 -1.92
CA TYR A 162 -0.03 -14.18 -3.15
C TYR A 162 1.41 -13.82 -2.86
N MET A 163 2.34 -14.69 -3.22
CA MET A 163 3.76 -14.54 -2.90
C MET A 163 4.62 -14.67 -4.15
N TRP A 164 5.59 -13.78 -4.27
CA TRP A 164 6.68 -13.83 -5.25
C TRP A 164 8.01 -13.91 -4.51
N ARG A 165 8.92 -14.70 -5.06
CA ARG A 165 10.32 -14.69 -4.64
C ARG A 165 11.12 -13.97 -5.71
N LEU A 166 11.64 -12.82 -5.36
CA LEU A 166 12.39 -11.93 -6.24
C LEU A 166 13.87 -12.10 -5.92
N SER A 167 14.64 -12.48 -6.92
CA SER A 167 16.09 -12.63 -6.81
C SER A 167 16.77 -11.46 -7.52
N GLY A 168 17.85 -10.91 -6.93
CA GLY A 168 18.61 -9.82 -7.52
C GLY A 168 19.16 -10.12 -8.92
N ASP A 169 19.32 -11.40 -9.26
CA ASP A 169 19.94 -11.85 -10.52
C ASP A 169 18.96 -12.01 -11.69
N LYS A 170 17.65 -11.94 -11.44
CA LYS A 170 16.61 -12.19 -12.45
C LYS A 170 15.61 -11.05 -12.52
N SER A 171 15.19 -10.76 -13.75
CA SER A 171 14.06 -9.86 -14.00
C SER A 171 12.78 -10.67 -13.96
N GLU A 172 11.93 -10.43 -12.96
CA GLU A 172 10.65 -11.12 -12.81
C GLU A 172 9.49 -10.10 -12.79
N PRO A 173 8.46 -10.30 -13.61
CA PRO A 173 7.28 -9.45 -13.56
C PRO A 173 6.43 -9.79 -12.35
N VAL A 174 6.00 -8.79 -11.60
CA VAL A 174 5.00 -8.91 -10.55
C VAL A 174 3.72 -8.27 -11.06
N ARG A 175 2.70 -9.10 -11.32
CA ARG A 175 1.42 -8.64 -11.85
C ARG A 175 0.27 -9.17 -11.02
N LEU A 176 -0.59 -8.26 -10.60
CA LEU A 176 -1.79 -8.57 -9.85
C LEU A 176 -2.88 -7.55 -10.15
N GLN A 177 -4.08 -8.05 -10.32
CA GLN A 177 -5.31 -7.27 -10.32
C GLN A 177 -6.25 -7.88 -9.29
N ALA A 178 -6.72 -7.08 -8.34
CA ALA A 178 -7.63 -7.53 -7.31
C ALA A 178 -8.85 -6.62 -7.23
N THR A 179 -10.05 -7.21 -7.16
CA THR A 179 -11.30 -6.51 -6.92
C THR A 179 -11.84 -6.89 -5.56
N VAL A 180 -11.81 -5.95 -4.63
CA VAL A 180 -12.38 -6.10 -3.29
C VAL A 180 -13.83 -5.65 -3.32
N TRP A 181 -14.77 -6.57 -2.99
CA TRP A 181 -16.19 -6.30 -3.01
C TRP A 181 -16.71 -5.83 -1.65
N HIS A 182 -17.39 -4.69 -1.62
CA HIS A 182 -18.02 -4.13 -0.42
C HIS A 182 -19.38 -4.81 -0.19
N LYS A 183 -19.35 -6.05 0.29
CA LYS A 183 -20.53 -6.92 0.43
C LYS A 183 -21.70 -6.26 1.19
N LEU A 184 -21.39 -5.56 2.30
CA LEU A 184 -22.40 -4.86 3.09
C LEU A 184 -23.12 -3.79 2.27
N THR A 185 -22.37 -3.01 1.51
CA THR A 185 -22.92 -1.96 0.64
C THR A 185 -23.77 -2.55 -0.46
N ILE A 186 -23.31 -3.62 -1.12
CA ILE A 186 -24.08 -4.32 -2.16
C ILE A 186 -25.41 -4.81 -1.60
N TYR A 187 -25.42 -5.47 -0.44
CA TYR A 187 -26.66 -5.94 0.20
C TYR A 187 -27.59 -4.78 0.58
N THR A 188 -27.03 -3.67 1.04
CA THR A 188 -27.79 -2.46 1.35
C THR A 188 -28.45 -1.89 0.11
N PHE A 189 -27.75 -1.80 -1.01
CA PHE A 189 -28.32 -1.36 -2.29
C PHE A 189 -29.45 -2.27 -2.76
N LEU A 190 -29.22 -3.59 -2.72
CA LEU A 190 -30.25 -4.58 -3.09
C LEU A 190 -31.49 -4.50 -2.20
N PHE A 191 -31.29 -4.26 -0.90
CA PHE A 191 -32.40 -4.06 0.03
C PHE A 191 -33.22 -2.81 -0.32
N PHE A 192 -32.58 -1.68 -0.60
CA PHE A 192 -33.28 -0.46 -1.02
C PHE A 192 -34.01 -0.63 -2.36
N ILE A 193 -33.40 -1.29 -3.33
CA ILE A 193 -34.06 -1.64 -4.60
C ILE A 193 -35.33 -2.47 -4.32
N GLY A 194 -35.24 -3.49 -3.47
CA GLY A 194 -36.38 -4.32 -3.09
C GLY A 194 -37.47 -3.52 -2.41
N LEU A 195 -37.13 -2.60 -1.52
CA LEU A 195 -38.08 -1.74 -0.81
C LEU A 195 -38.80 -0.78 -1.78
N ILE A 196 -38.07 -0.19 -2.73
CA ILE A 196 -38.68 0.67 -3.75
C ILE A 196 -39.61 -0.11 -4.66
N LEU A 197 -39.19 -1.29 -5.12
CA LEU A 197 -40.07 -2.16 -5.93
C LEU A 197 -41.33 -2.55 -5.18
N PHE A 198 -41.22 -2.88 -3.88
CA PHE A 198 -42.36 -3.14 -3.04
C PHE A 198 -43.31 -1.93 -2.95
N ALA A 199 -42.75 -0.71 -2.77
CA ALA A 199 -43.54 0.52 -2.76
C ALA A 199 -44.30 0.73 -4.10
N VAL A 200 -43.64 0.44 -5.23
CA VAL A 200 -44.28 0.50 -6.56
C VAL A 200 -45.44 -0.48 -6.66
N ILE A 201 -45.28 -1.72 -6.18
CA ILE A 201 -46.35 -2.72 -6.16
C ILE A 201 -47.56 -2.24 -5.31
N VAL A 202 -47.28 -1.64 -4.16
CA VAL A 202 -48.31 -1.07 -3.29
C VAL A 202 -49.05 0.10 -3.97
N MET A 203 -48.29 1.00 -4.66
CA MET A 203 -48.89 2.09 -5.44
C MET A 203 -49.72 1.58 -6.60
N GLU A 204 -49.27 0.58 -7.34
CA GLU A 204 -50.03 -0.08 -8.40
C GLU A 204 -51.35 -0.66 -7.86
N HIS A 205 -51.29 -1.32 -6.72
CA HIS A 205 -52.50 -1.90 -6.07
C HIS A 205 -53.47 -0.80 -5.64
N ARG A 206 -52.98 0.32 -5.05
CA ARG A 206 -53.81 1.47 -4.70
C ARG A 206 -54.41 2.15 -5.95
N ARG A 207 -53.65 2.30 -7.04
CA ARG A 207 -54.08 2.85 -8.30
C ARG A 207 -55.27 2.05 -8.87
N LYS A 208 -55.21 0.75 -8.86
CA LYS A 208 -56.33 -0.14 -9.31
C LYS A 208 -57.61 0.01 -8.51
N ARG A 209 -57.49 0.50 -7.25
CA ARG A 209 -58.64 0.75 -6.35
C ARG A 209 -59.09 2.20 -6.33
N ALA A 210 -58.36 3.12 -7.00
CA ALA A 210 -58.71 4.51 -7.00
C ALA A 210 -60.04 4.77 -7.70
N ARG A 211 -60.91 5.54 -7.05
CA ARG A 211 -62.23 5.93 -7.62
C ARG A 211 -62.14 7.17 -8.53
N ASN A 212 -61.15 8.02 -8.27
CA ASN A 212 -60.95 9.28 -8.99
C ASN A 212 -59.84 9.16 -10.02
N TRP A 213 -60.12 9.61 -11.25
CA TRP A 213 -59.15 9.57 -12.33
C TRP A 213 -57.88 10.42 -12.05
N ASP A 214 -58.01 11.54 -11.37
CA ASP A 214 -56.91 12.42 -10.99
C ASP A 214 -55.98 11.73 -9.98
N GLU A 215 -56.52 10.99 -9.03
CA GLU A 215 -55.75 10.20 -8.07
C GLU A 215 -54.99 9.07 -8.78
N ALA A 216 -55.64 8.35 -9.67
CA ALA A 216 -54.99 7.30 -10.46
C ALA A 216 -53.85 7.84 -11.35
N THR A 217 -54.02 9.03 -11.92
CA THR A 217 -53.01 9.68 -12.75
C THR A 217 -51.82 10.15 -11.95
N ARG A 218 -52.02 10.72 -10.75
CA ARG A 218 -50.95 11.08 -9.81
C ARG A 218 -50.14 9.87 -9.39
N LEU A 219 -50.84 8.79 -8.97
CA LEU A 219 -50.16 7.56 -8.56
C LEU A 219 -49.31 6.98 -9.71
N ARG A 220 -49.82 6.98 -10.94
CA ARG A 220 -49.05 6.53 -12.11
C ARG A 220 -47.79 7.35 -12.32
N ARG A 221 -47.83 8.66 -12.14
CA ARG A 221 -46.63 9.52 -12.26
C ARG A 221 -45.60 9.15 -11.18
N TYR A 222 -46.02 8.90 -9.96
CA TYR A 222 -45.14 8.47 -8.89
C TYR A 222 -44.56 7.08 -9.16
N GLU A 223 -45.38 6.12 -9.63
CA GLU A 223 -44.88 4.80 -10.02
C GLU A 223 -43.76 4.88 -11.05
N VAL A 224 -43.97 5.64 -12.10
CA VAL A 224 -42.95 5.83 -13.14
C VAL A 224 -41.70 6.49 -12.58
N ALA A 225 -41.86 7.55 -11.76
CA ALA A 225 -40.72 8.22 -11.14
C ALA A 225 -39.93 7.26 -10.21
N PHE A 226 -40.63 6.47 -9.38
CA PHE A 226 -39.98 5.51 -8.49
C PHE A 226 -39.29 4.37 -9.22
N LEU A 227 -39.76 3.96 -10.41
CA LEU A 227 -39.10 2.94 -11.22
C LEU A 227 -37.76 3.41 -11.81
N PHE A 228 -37.58 4.70 -12.02
CA PHE A 228 -36.29 5.23 -12.47
C PHE A 228 -35.18 5.10 -11.40
N VAL A 229 -35.53 5.13 -10.12
CA VAL A 229 -34.53 5.04 -9.03
C VAL A 229 -33.81 3.69 -9.03
N PRO A 230 -34.48 2.53 -8.96
CA PRO A 230 -33.80 1.23 -9.03
C PRO A 230 -33.08 1.01 -10.37
N LEU A 231 -33.63 1.53 -11.48
CA LEU A 231 -32.96 1.45 -12.77
C LEU A 231 -31.63 2.22 -12.76
N PHE A 232 -31.60 3.42 -12.18
CA PHE A 232 -30.40 4.21 -12.04
C PHE A 232 -29.40 3.53 -11.09
N MET A 233 -29.89 2.99 -9.96
CA MET A 233 -29.04 2.24 -9.01
C MET A 233 -28.39 1.03 -9.67
N LEU A 234 -29.15 0.24 -10.43
CA LEU A 234 -28.62 -0.91 -11.16
C LEU A 234 -27.62 -0.49 -12.25
N GLY A 235 -27.92 0.58 -12.98
CA GLY A 235 -26.99 1.15 -13.96
C GLY A 235 -25.67 1.60 -13.33
N TYR A 236 -25.75 2.23 -12.17
CA TYR A 236 -24.58 2.63 -11.41
C TYR A 236 -23.77 1.43 -10.90
N MET A 237 -24.43 0.41 -10.36
CA MET A 237 -23.77 -0.83 -9.95
C MET A 237 -23.10 -1.54 -11.14
N ALA A 238 -23.74 -1.55 -12.31
CA ALA A 238 -23.16 -2.13 -13.52
C ALA A 238 -21.94 -1.34 -14.02
N TYR A 239 -21.97 -0.02 -13.90
CA TYR A 239 -20.83 0.84 -14.20
C TYR A 239 -19.66 0.55 -13.26
N GLU A 240 -19.87 0.53 -11.95
CA GLU A 240 -18.83 0.21 -10.98
C GLU A 240 -18.29 -1.22 -11.15
N TYR A 241 -19.17 -2.17 -11.45
CA TYR A 241 -18.75 -3.54 -11.77
C TYR A 241 -17.78 -3.55 -12.96
N TYR A 242 -18.10 -2.81 -14.01
CA TYR A 242 -17.27 -2.75 -15.20
C TYR A 242 -15.90 -2.09 -14.89
N GLU A 243 -15.90 -0.92 -14.26
CA GLU A 243 -14.66 -0.20 -13.91
C GLU A 243 -13.81 -0.97 -12.89
N GLY A 244 -14.43 -1.64 -11.93
CA GLY A 244 -13.73 -2.39 -10.87
C GLY A 244 -13.16 -3.74 -11.33
N THR A 245 -13.65 -4.31 -12.46
CA THR A 245 -13.21 -5.62 -12.95
C THR A 245 -12.37 -5.56 -14.22
N HIS A 246 -12.36 -4.41 -14.91
CA HIS A 246 -11.64 -4.23 -16.17
C HIS A 246 -10.63 -3.10 -16.04
N ILE A 247 -9.46 -3.31 -16.65
CA ILE A 247 -8.46 -2.25 -16.80
C ILE A 247 -8.89 -1.40 -18.01
N THR A 248 -9.51 -0.26 -17.73
CA THR A 248 -9.95 0.69 -18.76
C THR A 248 -8.83 1.67 -19.14
N SER A 249 -9.02 2.42 -20.21
CA SER A 249 -8.10 3.50 -20.58
C SER A 249 -7.98 4.56 -19.47
N GLY A 250 -9.07 4.82 -18.75
CA GLY A 250 -9.07 5.70 -17.57
C GLY A 250 -8.26 5.15 -16.41
N THR A 251 -8.30 3.83 -16.18
CA THR A 251 -7.47 3.13 -15.21
C THR A 251 -5.99 3.26 -15.54
N LEU A 252 -5.61 3.01 -16.80
CA LEU A 252 -4.22 3.15 -17.26
C LEU A 252 -3.71 4.58 -17.12
N ALA A 253 -4.54 5.58 -17.41
CA ALA A 253 -4.19 6.98 -17.24
C ALA A 253 -3.92 7.32 -15.76
N LYS A 254 -4.76 6.83 -14.83
CA LYS A 254 -4.55 7.02 -13.38
C LYS A 254 -3.27 6.36 -12.88
N ILE A 255 -2.97 5.14 -13.36
CA ILE A 255 -1.73 4.45 -13.01
C ILE A 255 -0.52 5.27 -13.48
N ALA A 256 -0.55 5.77 -14.72
CA ALA A 256 0.51 6.58 -15.28
C ALA A 256 0.70 7.91 -14.50
N GLU A 257 -0.40 8.54 -14.09
CA GLU A 257 -0.38 9.75 -13.27
C GLU A 257 0.24 9.49 -11.89
N GLN A 258 -0.20 8.42 -11.21
CA GLN A 258 0.37 8.00 -9.92
C GLN A 258 1.87 7.72 -10.01
N GLN A 259 2.31 6.99 -11.05
CA GLN A 259 3.72 6.73 -11.28
C GLN A 259 4.54 8.00 -11.50
N GLN A 260 3.97 8.99 -12.22
CA GLN A 260 4.63 10.29 -12.42
C GLN A 260 4.72 11.10 -11.13
N GLU A 261 3.67 11.08 -10.30
CA GLU A 261 3.69 11.74 -9.00
C GLU A 261 4.74 11.12 -8.08
N GLU A 262 4.77 9.80 -7.99
CA GLU A 262 5.79 9.08 -7.22
C GLU A 262 7.21 9.38 -7.70
N GLN A 263 7.41 9.51 -9.00
CA GLN A 263 8.72 9.86 -9.55
C GLN A 263 9.12 11.30 -9.19
N ARG A 264 8.18 12.25 -9.25
CA ARG A 264 8.43 13.64 -8.82
C ARG A 264 8.76 13.74 -7.33
N GLU A 265 8.03 13.01 -6.49
CA GLU A 265 8.30 12.98 -5.05
C GLU A 265 9.70 12.42 -4.76
N ARG A 266 10.11 11.38 -5.48
CA ARG A 266 11.48 10.83 -5.39
C ARG A 266 12.54 11.85 -5.75
N ASP A 267 12.38 12.50 -6.89
CA ASP A 267 13.33 13.50 -7.37
C ASP A 267 13.45 14.67 -6.38
N GLU A 268 12.33 15.06 -5.75
CA GLU A 268 12.35 16.11 -4.72
C GLU A 268 13.06 15.67 -3.44
N GLU A 269 12.83 14.44 -2.98
CA GLU A 269 13.50 13.91 -1.80
C GLU A 269 15.01 13.77 -2.03
N ASP A 270 15.42 13.25 -3.20
CA ASP A 270 16.81 13.14 -3.58
C ASP A 270 17.51 14.52 -3.66
N ARG A 271 16.79 15.53 -4.18
CA ARG A 271 17.27 16.90 -4.19
C ARG A 271 17.47 17.44 -2.77
N LYS A 272 16.46 17.26 -1.89
CA LYS A 272 16.55 17.69 -0.48
C LYS A 272 17.67 16.98 0.25
N ALA A 273 17.86 15.68 0.00
CA ALA A 273 18.95 14.90 0.58
C ALA A 273 20.32 15.41 0.13
N LYS A 274 20.48 15.69 -1.18
CA LYS A 274 21.72 16.28 -1.73
C LYS A 274 22.02 17.67 -1.17
N GLU A 275 21.00 18.53 -1.05
CA GLU A 275 21.12 19.87 -0.45
C GLU A 275 21.52 19.78 1.02
N ALA A 276 20.91 18.87 1.79
CA ALA A 276 21.24 18.63 3.19
C ALA A 276 22.68 18.10 3.36
N ALA A 277 23.11 17.19 2.49
CA ALA A 277 24.48 16.66 2.48
C ALA A 277 25.50 17.77 2.14
N ALA A 278 25.21 18.57 1.11
CA ALA A 278 26.08 19.71 0.73
C ALA A 278 26.18 20.76 1.85
N LYS A 279 25.08 21.02 2.57
CA LYS A 279 25.10 21.92 3.73
C LYS A 279 25.98 21.38 4.86
N LYS A 280 25.81 20.10 5.22
CA LYS A 280 26.64 19.43 6.23
C LYS A 280 28.12 19.47 5.87
N GLN A 281 28.45 19.27 4.60
CA GLN A 281 29.83 19.32 4.12
C GLN A 281 30.41 20.74 4.25
N LYS A 282 29.67 21.77 3.85
CA LYS A 282 30.10 23.18 4.02
C LYS A 282 30.30 23.54 5.49
N ASP A 283 29.41 23.12 6.39
CA ASP A 283 29.53 23.35 7.83
C ASP A 283 30.74 22.63 8.41
N SER A 284 31.03 21.41 7.95
CA SER A 284 32.24 20.66 8.31
C SER A 284 33.51 21.34 7.84
N ASP A 285 33.56 21.77 6.58
CA ASP A 285 34.71 22.47 6.00
C ASP A 285 34.97 23.82 6.70
N ALA A 286 33.89 24.53 7.05
CA ALA A 286 33.99 25.77 7.84
C ALA A 286 34.49 25.52 9.28
N ALA A 287 34.09 24.39 9.90
CA ALA A 287 34.61 24.01 11.21
C ALA A 287 36.09 23.64 11.15
N VAL A 288 36.51 22.87 10.15
CA VAL A 288 37.91 22.49 9.93
C VAL A 288 38.77 23.73 9.67
N SER A 289 38.32 24.68 8.85
CA SER A 289 39.05 25.92 8.58
C SER A 289 39.26 26.79 9.84
N ARG A 290 38.22 26.88 10.71
CA ARG A 290 38.31 27.58 12.02
C ARG A 290 39.30 26.91 12.97
N ILE A 291 39.34 25.57 13.00
CA ILE A 291 40.32 24.84 13.83
C ILE A 291 41.74 25.09 13.30
N ARG A 292 41.91 25.05 11.98
CA ARG A 292 43.22 25.29 11.34
C ARG A 292 43.75 26.72 11.58
N SER A 293 42.89 27.74 11.50
CA SER A 293 43.27 29.12 11.79
C SER A 293 43.68 29.31 13.25
N LYS A 294 42.93 28.70 14.20
CA LYS A 294 43.33 28.74 15.62
C LYS A 294 44.62 28.00 15.90
N ALA A 295 44.89 26.89 15.23
CA ALA A 295 46.15 26.16 15.39
C ALA A 295 47.34 26.99 14.87
N THR A 296 47.17 27.72 13.77
CA THR A 296 48.21 28.60 13.21
C THR A 296 48.53 29.76 14.19
N ASP A 297 47.50 30.37 14.78
CA ASP A 297 47.61 31.46 15.73
C ASP A 297 48.38 31.01 17.01
N ILE A 298 48.10 29.82 17.50
CA ILE A 298 48.79 29.22 18.65
C ILE A 298 50.27 28.96 18.31
N THR A 299 50.56 28.48 17.10
CA THR A 299 51.92 28.17 16.65
C THR A 299 52.73 29.45 16.52
N ASP A 300 52.16 30.52 15.99
CA ASP A 300 52.83 31.84 15.88
C ASP A 300 53.06 32.46 17.28
N THR A 301 52.10 32.34 18.20
CA THR A 301 52.23 32.81 19.58
C THR A 301 53.39 32.08 20.30
N LEU A 302 53.48 30.76 20.14
CA LEU A 302 54.58 29.96 20.72
C LEU A 302 55.94 30.32 20.10
N ARG A 303 55.97 30.63 18.82
CA ARG A 303 57.22 31.04 18.13
C ARG A 303 57.78 32.40 18.64
N VAL A 304 56.87 33.33 18.93
CA VAL A 304 57.21 34.61 19.53
C VAL A 304 57.75 34.43 20.96
N LEU A 305 57.22 33.51 21.74
CA LEU A 305 57.66 33.24 23.11
C LEU A 305 58.96 32.46 23.20
N THR A 306 59.37 31.76 22.15
CA THR A 306 60.65 31.01 22.12
C THR A 306 61.83 31.80 21.50
N THR A 307 61.56 32.98 20.95
CA THR A 307 62.56 33.84 20.32
C THR A 307 62.98 35.06 21.16
N ASN A 308 62.43 35.21 22.37
CA ASN A 308 62.87 36.15 23.41
C ASN A 308 63.48 35.37 24.58
#